data_4b841b197c5f539ea07397e393a96fa4
#
_entry.id   4b841b197c5f539ea07397e393a96fa4
#
_cell.length_a   1.000
_cell.length_b   1.000
_cell.length_c   1.000
_cell.angle_alpha   90.00
_cell.angle_beta   90.00
_cell.angle_gamma   90.00
#
_symmetry.space_group_name_H-M   'P 1'
#
loop_
_entity.id
_entity.type
_entity.pdbx_description
1 polymer ?
#
loop_
_entity_poly.entity_id
_entity_poly.type
_entity_poly.pdbx_seq_one_letter_code
_entity_poly.pdbx_strand_id
1 'polypeptide(L)'
;INREYTLYGSDITFDSYSYGFNLPCYAFTKNKTLLTVIVESGDALSCVTMNRFKNNGGDLYNTFTVTSIGESEGKTVKSETYEGELIQSYNLSDKGLVNYNTVASLTRDYLVKSDYLSSEFSSKFTDMPFFVTAICSENGSKKDVYTTFENASEIIALLKSKGVRSVALRLTGCAEKGLNTSASEFDEFSSNIGSNDDYNSLCDTANEKNSSVWYDVNLSAENSLDMNKGIDVYDDLRVFLNKPSFKYVFSPYKNVNNNISDVYKLMSEVNSGNVCVNDLSRFLYTDVKGGVNRQEALDNLKEKIS
;
A
#
# COMPACT_ATOMS: atom_id res chain seq x y z
N ILE A 1 -14.74 5.43 -25.21
CA ILE A 1 -14.30 5.55 -23.82
C ILE A 1 -12.86 5.07 -23.79
N ASN A 2 -11.95 5.94 -23.45
CA ASN A 2 -10.55 5.61 -23.19
C ASN A 2 -10.39 5.45 -21.68
N ARG A 3 -9.76 4.37 -21.22
CA ARG A 3 -9.42 4.16 -19.82
C ARG A 3 -8.01 3.60 -19.71
N GLU A 4 -7.27 4.13 -18.78
CA GLU A 4 -5.91 3.73 -18.46
C GLU A 4 -5.88 3.13 -17.06
N TYR A 5 -5.15 2.04 -16.89
CA TYR A 5 -5.01 1.31 -15.64
C TYR A 5 -3.54 1.09 -15.36
N THR A 6 -3.06 1.60 -14.24
CA THR A 6 -1.69 1.37 -13.77
C THR A 6 -1.66 0.28 -12.72
N LEU A 7 -0.63 -0.54 -12.74
CA LEU A 7 -0.38 -1.53 -11.69
C LEU A 7 0.03 -0.85 -10.37
N TYR A 8 -0.41 -1.44 -9.26
CA TYR A 8 -0.09 -1.02 -7.90
C TYR A 8 -0.54 0.41 -7.56
N GLY A 9 -1.75 0.74 -7.99
CA GLY A 9 -2.37 2.04 -7.73
C GLY A 9 -2.10 3.08 -8.80
N SER A 10 -2.75 4.22 -8.68
CA SER A 10 -2.56 5.34 -9.60
C SER A 10 -1.15 5.89 -9.46
N ASP A 11 -0.50 6.16 -10.58
CA ASP A 11 0.67 7.03 -10.58
C ASP A 11 0.17 8.46 -10.44
N ILE A 12 0.23 8.97 -9.22
CA ILE A 12 -0.23 10.33 -8.90
C ILE A 12 0.69 11.42 -9.43
N THR A 13 1.85 11.04 -9.95
CA THR A 13 2.81 11.95 -10.57
C THR A 13 2.32 12.48 -11.93
N PHE A 14 1.31 11.86 -12.52
CA PHE A 14 0.74 12.26 -13.80
C PHE A 14 -0.74 12.64 -13.64
N ASP A 15 -1.15 13.70 -14.34
CA ASP A 15 -2.52 14.26 -14.32
C ASP A 15 -3.58 13.32 -14.95
N SER A 16 -3.21 12.08 -15.27
CA SER A 16 -4.12 11.08 -15.78
C SER A 16 -4.84 10.34 -14.63
N TYR A 17 -6.16 10.39 -14.65
CA TYR A 17 -7.01 9.51 -13.85
C TYR A 17 -6.79 8.05 -14.30
N SER A 18 -5.71 7.43 -13.85
CA SER A 18 -5.51 6.01 -14.05
C SER A 18 -6.23 5.24 -12.94
N TYR A 19 -6.94 4.20 -13.31
CA TYR A 19 -7.50 3.25 -12.35
C TYR A 19 -6.40 2.28 -11.96
N GLY A 20 -6.14 2.09 -10.66
CA GLY A 20 -5.18 1.10 -10.19
C GLY A 20 -5.75 -0.32 -10.28
N PHE A 21 -4.88 -1.29 -10.54
CA PHE A 21 -5.15 -2.71 -10.32
C PHE A 21 -3.94 -3.36 -9.63
N ASN A 22 -4.18 -4.43 -8.86
CA ASN A 22 -3.19 -4.95 -7.90
C ASN A 22 -2.53 -6.26 -8.37
N LEU A 23 -2.98 -6.85 -9.48
CA LEU A 23 -2.40 -8.06 -10.01
C LEU A 23 -1.76 -7.77 -11.36
N PRO A 24 -0.53 -8.27 -11.63
CA PRO A 24 0.19 -8.00 -12.86
C PRO A 24 -0.39 -8.78 -14.06
N CYS A 25 -1.70 -8.81 -14.18
CA CYS A 25 -2.35 -9.54 -15.25
C CYS A 25 -3.59 -8.83 -15.77
N TYR A 26 -3.89 -9.06 -17.03
CA TYR A 26 -5.15 -8.69 -17.67
C TYR A 26 -5.54 -9.75 -18.69
N ALA A 27 -6.81 -9.81 -19.02
CA ALA A 27 -7.30 -10.80 -19.96
C ALA A 27 -8.44 -10.24 -20.80
N PHE A 28 -8.59 -10.81 -21.97
CA PHE A 28 -9.74 -10.53 -22.84
C PHE A 28 -10.16 -11.77 -23.61
N THR A 29 -11.44 -11.79 -23.97
CA THR A 29 -12.02 -12.88 -24.72
C THR A 29 -12.47 -12.43 -26.10
N LYS A 30 -12.26 -13.25 -27.09
CA LYS A 30 -12.82 -13.09 -28.44
C LYS A 30 -13.35 -14.44 -28.93
N ASN A 31 -14.63 -14.47 -29.26
CA ASN A 31 -15.32 -15.70 -29.60
C ASN A 31 -15.25 -16.75 -28.47
N LYS A 32 -14.57 -17.87 -28.70
CA LYS A 32 -14.37 -18.96 -27.74
C LYS A 32 -12.92 -19.06 -27.28
N THR A 33 -12.19 -17.99 -27.37
CA THR A 33 -10.75 -17.92 -27.00
C THR A 33 -10.55 -16.89 -25.93
N LEU A 34 -9.76 -17.21 -24.93
CA LEU A 34 -9.29 -16.33 -23.87
C LEU A 34 -7.79 -16.09 -24.04
N LEU A 35 -7.39 -14.85 -24.07
CA LEU A 35 -5.99 -14.46 -23.96
C LEU A 35 -5.76 -13.84 -22.57
N THR A 36 -4.89 -14.44 -21.79
CA THR A 36 -4.40 -13.92 -20.51
C THR A 36 -2.97 -13.42 -20.70
N VAL A 37 -2.72 -12.18 -20.32
CA VAL A 37 -1.40 -11.56 -20.35
C VAL A 37 -0.95 -11.35 -18.91
N ILE A 38 0.27 -11.77 -18.59
CA ILE A 38 0.91 -11.55 -17.30
C ILE A 38 2.15 -10.69 -17.54
N VAL A 39 2.28 -9.60 -16.81
CA VAL A 39 3.47 -8.75 -16.82
C VAL A 39 4.43 -9.30 -15.77
N GLU A 40 5.52 -9.92 -16.22
CA GLU A 40 6.45 -10.66 -15.36
C GLU A 40 7.62 -9.78 -14.88
N SER A 41 7.97 -8.76 -15.66
CA SER A 41 9.02 -7.78 -15.31
C SER A 41 8.68 -6.41 -15.86
N GLY A 42 9.09 -5.36 -15.15
CA GLY A 42 8.68 -3.99 -15.41
C GLY A 42 7.21 -3.72 -15.07
N ASP A 43 6.64 -4.53 -14.20
CA ASP A 43 5.22 -4.53 -13.85
C ASP A 43 4.78 -3.19 -13.24
N ALA A 44 5.60 -2.56 -12.40
CA ALA A 44 5.32 -1.24 -11.84
C ALA A 44 5.33 -0.09 -12.87
N LEU A 45 5.97 -0.29 -14.03
CA LEU A 45 6.00 0.67 -15.15
C LEU A 45 4.84 0.48 -16.12
N SER A 46 4.06 -0.58 -15.92
CA SER A 46 3.01 -1.04 -16.82
C SER A 46 1.76 -0.17 -16.71
N CYS A 47 1.24 0.24 -17.86
CA CYS A 47 -0.06 0.89 -17.99
C CYS A 47 -0.89 0.18 -19.07
N VAL A 48 -2.01 -0.39 -18.69
CA VAL A 48 -2.93 -1.05 -19.61
C VAL A 48 -3.98 -0.05 -20.09
N THR A 49 -4.01 0.20 -21.39
CA THR A 49 -4.95 1.10 -22.02
C THR A 49 -6.05 0.33 -22.72
N MET A 50 -7.30 0.64 -22.42
CA MET A 50 -8.47 0.10 -23.04
C MET A 50 -9.26 1.18 -23.79
N ASN A 51 -9.31 1.08 -25.10
CA ASN A 51 -10.11 1.94 -25.97
C ASN A 51 -11.34 1.21 -26.46
N ARG A 52 -12.50 1.82 -26.36
CA ARG A 52 -13.74 1.28 -26.95
C ARG A 52 -14.22 2.20 -28.09
N PHE A 53 -14.31 1.63 -29.27
CA PHE A 53 -14.82 2.34 -30.44
C PHE A 53 -16.35 2.28 -30.54
N LYS A 54 -16.95 3.26 -31.23
CA LYS A 54 -18.43 3.35 -31.42
C LYS A 54 -19.02 2.15 -32.19
N ASN A 55 -18.22 1.44 -32.97
CA ASN A 55 -18.66 0.35 -33.86
C ASN A 55 -18.38 -1.04 -33.28
N ASN A 56 -18.51 -1.24 -31.97
CA ASN A 56 -18.30 -2.50 -31.27
C ASN A 56 -16.87 -3.09 -31.36
N GLY A 57 -15.91 -2.31 -31.77
CA GLY A 57 -14.49 -2.64 -31.71
C GLY A 57 -13.81 -2.00 -30.50
N GLY A 58 -12.59 -2.40 -30.24
CA GLY A 58 -11.74 -1.78 -29.22
C GLY A 58 -10.34 -2.34 -29.28
N ASP A 59 -9.42 -1.58 -28.70
CA ASP A 59 -8.02 -1.97 -28.52
C ASP A 59 -7.74 -2.15 -27.04
N LEU A 60 -6.94 -3.14 -26.72
CA LEU A 60 -6.34 -3.35 -25.41
C LEU A 60 -4.85 -3.54 -25.64
N TYR A 61 -4.04 -2.67 -25.05
CA TYR A 61 -2.59 -2.75 -25.16
C TYR A 61 -1.94 -2.30 -23.87
N ASN A 62 -0.71 -2.74 -23.66
CA ASN A 62 0.10 -2.35 -22.54
C ASN A 62 1.25 -1.46 -23.02
N THR A 63 1.56 -0.44 -22.23
CA THR A 63 2.71 0.45 -22.40
C THR A 63 3.54 0.44 -21.13
N PHE A 64 4.82 0.76 -21.25
CA PHE A 64 5.73 0.86 -20.11
C PHE A 64 6.32 2.27 -20.07
N THR A 65 6.16 2.93 -18.93
CA THR A 65 6.76 4.24 -18.69
C THR A 65 8.17 4.06 -18.13
N VAL A 66 9.15 3.94 -19.01
CA VAL A 66 10.55 3.67 -18.63
C VAL A 66 11.29 4.91 -18.10
N THR A 67 10.78 6.11 -18.37
CA THR A 67 11.30 7.37 -17.86
C THR A 67 10.14 8.31 -17.59
N SER A 68 10.07 8.86 -16.41
CA SER A 68 9.09 9.87 -16.04
C SER A 68 9.70 11.28 -16.20
N ILE A 69 8.93 12.19 -16.76
CA ILE A 69 9.34 13.57 -17.01
C ILE A 69 8.35 14.49 -16.31
N GLY A 70 8.85 15.54 -15.69
CA GLY A 70 8.03 16.55 -15.06
C GLY A 70 8.72 17.89 -14.91
N GLU A 71 8.09 18.81 -14.20
CA GLU A 71 8.61 20.14 -13.93
C GLU A 71 8.81 20.35 -12.43
N SER A 72 9.92 20.93 -12.06
CA SER A 72 10.21 21.41 -10.70
C SER A 72 10.86 22.79 -10.83
N GLU A 73 10.30 23.77 -10.13
CA GLU A 73 10.78 25.16 -10.15
C GLU A 73 10.93 25.75 -11.57
N GLY A 74 10.01 25.41 -12.48
CA GLY A 74 10.06 25.83 -13.87
C GLY A 74 11.13 25.17 -14.73
N LYS A 75 11.74 24.08 -14.23
CA LYS A 75 12.72 23.27 -14.96
C LYS A 75 12.17 21.86 -15.20
N THR A 76 12.39 21.35 -16.39
CA THR A 76 12.11 19.96 -16.70
C THR A 76 13.06 19.06 -15.89
N VAL A 77 12.48 18.13 -15.13
CA VAL A 77 13.20 17.09 -14.40
C VAL A 77 12.81 15.72 -14.95
N LYS A 78 13.69 14.74 -14.81
CA LYS A 78 13.46 13.37 -15.27
C LYS A 78 13.84 12.40 -14.17
N SER A 79 13.07 11.29 -14.05
CA SER A 79 13.56 10.13 -13.33
C SER A 79 14.73 9.48 -14.08
N GLU A 80 15.48 8.62 -13.42
CA GLU A 80 16.36 7.73 -14.14
C GLU A 80 15.56 6.81 -15.07
N THR A 81 16.18 6.45 -16.20
CA THR A 81 15.57 5.54 -17.15
C THR A 81 15.71 4.12 -16.63
N TYR A 82 14.61 3.38 -16.61
CA TYR A 82 14.67 1.95 -16.29
C TYR A 82 15.46 1.19 -17.36
N GLU A 83 16.49 0.47 -16.93
CA GLU A 83 17.40 -0.30 -17.80
C GLU A 83 17.19 -1.82 -17.69
N GLY A 84 16.21 -2.27 -16.91
CA GLY A 84 15.90 -3.68 -16.72
C GLY A 84 15.07 -4.28 -17.86
N GLU A 85 14.73 -5.56 -17.71
CA GLU A 85 13.95 -6.29 -18.69
C GLU A 85 12.45 -5.96 -18.57
N LEU A 86 11.76 -5.90 -19.70
CA LEU A 86 10.31 -5.78 -19.80
C LEU A 86 9.76 -7.10 -20.35
N ILE A 87 9.15 -7.90 -19.48
CA ILE A 87 8.72 -9.26 -19.84
C ILE A 87 7.19 -9.36 -19.70
N GLN A 88 6.55 -9.90 -20.75
CA GLN A 88 5.15 -10.26 -20.75
C GLN A 88 4.99 -11.68 -21.27
N SER A 89 4.20 -12.49 -20.57
CA SER A 89 3.75 -13.79 -21.06
C SER A 89 2.32 -13.74 -21.58
N TYR A 90 2.07 -14.46 -22.65
CA TYR A 90 0.80 -14.54 -23.35
C TYR A 90 0.28 -15.96 -23.32
N ASN A 91 -0.82 -16.18 -22.60
CA ASN A 91 -1.44 -17.49 -22.43
C ASN A 91 -2.76 -17.55 -23.18
N LEU A 92 -2.84 -18.41 -24.19
CA LEU A 92 -4.02 -18.61 -25.01
C LEU A 92 -4.78 -19.84 -24.54
N SER A 93 -6.06 -19.68 -24.22
CA SER A 93 -6.94 -20.76 -23.78
C SER A 93 -8.21 -20.82 -24.63
N ASP A 94 -8.73 -22.02 -24.89
CA ASP A 94 -9.94 -22.28 -25.67
C ASP A 94 -10.86 -23.33 -25.00
N LYS A 95 -11.99 -23.65 -25.64
CA LYS A 95 -12.88 -24.80 -25.34
C LYS A 95 -13.10 -25.05 -23.84
N GLY A 96 -13.97 -24.26 -23.23
CA GLY A 96 -14.37 -24.45 -21.82
C GLY A 96 -13.47 -23.80 -20.79
N LEU A 97 -12.28 -23.36 -21.18
CA LEU A 97 -11.34 -22.63 -20.36
C LEU A 97 -11.48 -21.11 -20.53
N VAL A 98 -12.51 -20.64 -21.23
CA VAL A 98 -12.77 -19.21 -21.47
C VAL A 98 -13.60 -18.65 -20.32
N ASN A 99 -13.01 -18.53 -19.15
CA ASN A 99 -13.68 -18.02 -17.96
C ASN A 99 -12.68 -17.37 -16.99
N TYR A 100 -13.23 -16.69 -16.01
CA TYR A 100 -12.47 -16.01 -14.96
C TYR A 100 -11.56 -16.96 -14.15
N ASN A 101 -12.01 -18.18 -13.88
CA ASN A 101 -11.23 -19.15 -13.10
C ASN A 101 -9.92 -19.52 -13.79
N THR A 102 -9.91 -19.58 -15.12
CA THR A 102 -8.68 -19.83 -15.89
C THR A 102 -7.68 -18.69 -15.71
N VAL A 103 -8.13 -17.43 -15.77
CA VAL A 103 -7.28 -16.27 -15.50
C VAL A 103 -6.73 -16.32 -14.07
N ALA A 104 -7.59 -16.60 -13.10
CA ALA A 104 -7.20 -16.69 -11.70
C ALA A 104 -6.17 -17.81 -11.46
N SER A 105 -6.34 -18.99 -12.08
CA SER A 105 -5.39 -20.09 -11.95
C SER A 105 -4.04 -19.75 -12.56
N LEU A 106 -4.01 -19.21 -13.78
CA LEU A 106 -2.76 -18.80 -14.44
C LEU A 106 -2.02 -17.74 -13.64
N THR A 107 -2.76 -16.76 -13.11
CA THR A 107 -2.17 -15.71 -12.27
C THR A 107 -1.62 -16.27 -10.95
N ARG A 108 -2.38 -17.18 -10.32
CA ARG A 108 -1.93 -17.85 -9.09
C ARG A 108 -0.67 -18.67 -9.34
N ASP A 109 -0.63 -19.44 -10.43
CA ASP A 109 0.54 -20.26 -10.78
C ASP A 109 1.77 -19.39 -11.01
N TYR A 110 1.61 -18.23 -11.66
CA TYR A 110 2.68 -17.24 -11.79
C TYR A 110 3.15 -16.72 -10.43
N LEU A 111 2.22 -16.27 -9.56
CA LEU A 111 2.57 -15.71 -8.24
C LEU A 111 3.28 -16.74 -7.35
N VAL A 112 2.89 -18.01 -7.42
CA VAL A 112 3.55 -19.11 -6.70
C VAL A 112 4.94 -19.38 -7.27
N LYS A 113 5.08 -19.43 -8.60
CA LYS A 113 6.37 -19.65 -9.26
C LYS A 113 7.37 -18.52 -8.99
N SER A 114 6.88 -17.31 -8.79
CA SER A 114 7.68 -16.11 -8.50
C SER A 114 7.88 -15.84 -7.00
N ASP A 115 7.51 -16.79 -6.14
CA ASP A 115 7.59 -16.68 -4.67
C ASP A 115 6.80 -15.53 -4.04
N TYR A 116 5.87 -14.90 -4.80
CA TYR A 116 4.97 -13.89 -4.26
C TYR A 116 3.81 -14.49 -3.45
N LEU A 117 3.53 -15.77 -3.67
CA LEU A 117 2.44 -16.48 -2.99
C LEU A 117 2.91 -17.88 -2.60
N SER A 118 2.62 -18.30 -1.38
CA SER A 118 2.87 -19.68 -0.96
C SER A 118 2.04 -20.68 -1.77
N SER A 119 2.66 -21.79 -2.16
CA SER A 119 1.97 -22.91 -2.80
C SER A 119 0.98 -23.60 -1.84
N GLU A 120 1.28 -23.56 -0.53
CA GLU A 120 0.48 -24.21 0.50
C GLU A 120 -0.45 -23.22 1.21
N PHE A 121 -1.71 -23.60 1.34
CA PHE A 121 -2.66 -22.90 2.18
C PHE A 121 -2.40 -23.36 3.63
N SER A 122 -1.58 -22.63 4.36
CA SER A 122 -1.36 -22.92 5.78
C SER A 122 -2.59 -22.48 6.57
N SER A 123 -3.48 -23.42 6.88
CA SER A 123 -4.60 -23.18 7.79
C SER A 123 -4.12 -23.18 9.25
N LYS A 124 -3.15 -22.35 9.59
CA LYS A 124 -2.73 -22.16 10.99
C LYS A 124 -3.83 -21.50 11.85
N PHE A 125 -4.83 -20.94 11.23
CA PHE A 125 -5.94 -20.32 11.92
C PHE A 125 -7.10 -21.30 12.00
N THR A 126 -7.34 -21.83 13.18
CA THR A 126 -8.52 -22.65 13.47
C THR A 126 -9.80 -21.80 13.58
N ASP A 127 -9.67 -20.53 13.91
CA ASP A 127 -10.75 -19.58 14.05
C ASP A 127 -10.44 -18.27 13.28
N MET A 128 -11.44 -17.74 12.57
CA MET A 128 -11.33 -16.42 11.94
C MET A 128 -11.33 -15.34 13.04
N PRO A 129 -10.32 -14.46 13.11
CA PRO A 129 -10.30 -13.43 14.11
C PRO A 129 -11.41 -12.37 13.84
N PHE A 130 -11.96 -11.84 14.91
CA PHE A 130 -12.85 -10.68 14.84
C PHE A 130 -12.00 -9.41 14.74
N PHE A 131 -12.05 -8.76 13.57
CA PHE A 131 -11.27 -7.55 13.32
C PHE A 131 -11.96 -6.33 13.90
N VAL A 132 -11.23 -5.57 14.71
CA VAL A 132 -11.69 -4.29 15.29
C VAL A 132 -10.65 -3.23 15.03
N THR A 133 -11.07 -2.06 14.59
CA THR A 133 -10.21 -0.87 14.54
C THR A 133 -10.65 0.10 15.64
N ALA A 134 -9.72 0.49 16.50
CA ALA A 134 -9.93 1.52 17.51
C ALA A 134 -9.09 2.75 17.17
N ILE A 135 -9.70 3.92 17.25
CA ILE A 135 -9.02 5.21 17.08
C ILE A 135 -8.46 5.62 18.42
N CYS A 136 -7.13 5.80 18.52
CA CYS A 136 -6.48 6.26 19.73
C CYS A 136 -6.65 7.77 19.90
N SER A 137 -6.27 8.55 18.89
CA SER A 137 -6.42 10.01 18.92
C SER A 137 -6.63 10.58 17.53
N GLU A 138 -7.37 11.67 17.41
CA GLU A 138 -7.54 12.39 16.15
C GLU A 138 -6.33 13.30 15.85
N ASN A 139 -5.85 14.07 16.83
CA ASN A 139 -4.79 15.06 16.63
C ASN A 139 -3.74 15.08 17.75
N GLY A 140 -3.69 14.05 18.59
CA GLY A 140 -2.72 13.88 19.66
C GLY A 140 -2.98 14.70 20.94
N SER A 141 -3.94 15.63 20.92
CA SER A 141 -4.24 16.41 22.13
C SER A 141 -4.97 15.54 23.15
N LYS A 142 -4.72 15.78 24.44
CA LYS A 142 -5.36 15.03 25.53
C LYS A 142 -6.89 15.03 25.47
N LYS A 143 -7.49 16.05 24.86
CA LYS A 143 -8.95 16.18 24.70
C LYS A 143 -9.51 15.29 23.60
N ASP A 144 -8.66 14.86 22.67
CA ASP A 144 -9.04 14.11 21.48
C ASP A 144 -8.54 12.67 21.55
N VAL A 145 -8.18 12.18 22.74
CA VAL A 145 -7.88 10.77 23.00
C VAL A 145 -9.19 10.02 23.21
N TYR A 146 -9.41 9.02 22.36
CA TYR A 146 -10.61 8.16 22.41
C TYR A 146 -10.31 6.80 23.01
N THR A 147 -9.10 6.26 22.77
CA THR A 147 -8.70 4.93 23.21
C THR A 147 -7.25 4.97 23.67
N THR A 148 -7.00 4.68 24.94
CA THR A 148 -5.66 4.41 25.50
C THR A 148 -5.32 2.93 25.33
N PHE A 149 -4.07 2.53 25.62
CA PHE A 149 -3.68 1.10 25.62
C PHE A 149 -4.42 0.33 26.72
N GLU A 150 -4.74 0.97 27.86
CA GLU A 150 -5.58 0.38 28.90
C GLU A 150 -7.01 0.12 28.38
N ASN A 151 -7.64 1.11 27.74
CA ASN A 151 -8.97 0.93 27.15
C ASN A 151 -8.97 -0.15 26.04
N ALA A 152 -7.89 -0.26 25.28
CA ALA A 152 -7.73 -1.31 24.28
C ALA A 152 -7.75 -2.72 24.90
N SER A 153 -7.10 -2.89 26.08
CA SER A 153 -7.17 -4.13 26.86
C SER A 153 -8.58 -4.45 27.32
N GLU A 154 -9.34 -3.42 27.77
CA GLU A 154 -10.73 -3.57 28.17
C GLU A 154 -11.62 -3.98 26.98
N ILE A 155 -11.40 -3.42 25.78
CA ILE A 155 -12.13 -3.81 24.56
C ILE A 155 -11.93 -5.28 24.26
N ILE A 156 -10.69 -5.79 24.33
CA ILE A 156 -10.40 -7.21 24.11
C ILE A 156 -11.11 -8.04 25.18
N ALA A 157 -11.01 -7.67 26.45
CA ALA A 157 -11.64 -8.39 27.55
C ALA A 157 -13.18 -8.44 27.41
N LEU A 158 -13.79 -7.32 27.00
CA LEU A 158 -15.23 -7.24 26.75
C LEU A 158 -15.67 -8.17 25.63
N LEU A 159 -14.98 -8.15 24.50
CA LEU A 159 -15.30 -9.01 23.35
C LEU A 159 -15.16 -10.49 23.71
N LYS A 160 -14.11 -10.85 24.46
CA LYS A 160 -13.92 -12.21 24.98
C LYS A 160 -15.06 -12.64 25.89
N SER A 161 -15.52 -11.76 26.80
CA SER A 161 -16.65 -12.04 27.69
C SER A 161 -17.97 -12.28 26.93
N LYS A 162 -18.08 -11.76 25.70
CA LYS A 162 -19.22 -11.97 24.80
C LYS A 162 -19.06 -13.19 23.89
N GLY A 163 -18.02 -14.00 24.08
CA GLY A 163 -17.81 -15.26 23.36
C GLY A 163 -17.01 -15.12 22.07
N VAL A 164 -16.39 -13.97 21.79
CA VAL A 164 -15.46 -13.84 20.67
C VAL A 164 -14.19 -14.63 20.93
N ARG A 165 -13.88 -15.60 20.06
CA ARG A 165 -12.78 -16.55 20.27
C ARG A 165 -11.39 -15.96 19.99
N SER A 166 -11.29 -15.06 19.02
CA SER A 166 -10.03 -14.40 18.64
C SER A 166 -10.33 -12.98 18.19
N VAL A 167 -9.52 -12.01 18.62
CA VAL A 167 -9.65 -10.59 18.26
C VAL A 167 -8.35 -10.15 17.59
N ALA A 168 -8.45 -9.50 16.45
CA ALA A 168 -7.36 -8.74 15.85
C ALA A 168 -7.69 -7.26 16.02
N LEU A 169 -7.09 -6.63 17.02
CA LEU A 169 -7.32 -5.23 17.35
C LEU A 169 -6.28 -4.36 16.63
N ARG A 170 -6.75 -3.52 15.75
CA ARG A 170 -5.96 -2.52 15.06
C ARG A 170 -6.12 -1.17 15.75
N LEU A 171 -5.02 -0.57 16.17
CA LEU A 171 -4.96 0.75 16.78
C LEU A 171 -4.48 1.76 15.73
N THR A 172 -5.23 2.82 15.52
CA THR A 172 -4.88 3.88 14.57
C THR A 172 -4.79 5.22 15.28
N GLY A 173 -3.84 6.06 14.86
CA GLY A 173 -3.60 7.37 15.49
C GLY A 173 -2.90 7.27 16.84
N CYS A 174 -1.93 6.36 16.99
CA CYS A 174 -1.20 6.13 18.25
C CYS A 174 -0.04 7.09 18.49
N ALA A 175 0.42 7.81 17.47
CA ALA A 175 1.56 8.73 17.59
C ALA A 175 1.13 10.14 18.05
N GLU A 176 2.12 11.02 18.27
CA GLU A 176 1.96 12.36 18.85
C GLU A 176 0.86 13.22 18.21
N LYS A 177 0.64 13.12 16.89
CA LYS A 177 -0.39 13.90 16.17
C LYS A 177 -1.64 13.09 15.83
N GLY A 178 -1.80 11.93 16.45
CA GLY A 178 -2.96 11.06 16.23
C GLY A 178 -3.08 10.61 14.77
N LEU A 179 -4.30 10.66 14.23
CA LEU A 179 -4.57 10.36 12.81
C LEU A 179 -3.88 11.31 11.83
N ASN A 180 -3.40 12.46 12.32
CA ASN A 180 -2.70 13.45 11.52
C ASN A 180 -1.17 13.28 11.55
N THR A 181 -0.65 12.19 12.09
CA THR A 181 0.78 11.91 12.11
C THR A 181 1.29 11.64 10.71
N SER A 182 2.30 12.41 10.28
CA SER A 182 3.02 12.19 9.03
C SER A 182 3.97 11.01 9.15
N ALA A 183 4.33 10.41 8.02
CA ALA A 183 5.28 9.30 7.98
C ALA A 183 6.63 9.67 8.63
N SER A 184 7.12 10.89 8.40
CA SER A 184 8.38 11.41 8.99
C SER A 184 8.30 11.78 10.48
N GLU A 185 7.14 11.61 11.10
CA GLU A 185 6.88 12.00 12.50
C GLU A 185 6.46 10.80 13.36
N PHE A 186 6.52 9.60 12.81
CA PHE A 186 6.17 8.38 13.54
C PHE A 186 7.43 7.71 14.07
N ASP A 187 7.87 8.13 15.23
CA ASP A 187 9.06 7.62 15.92
C ASP A 187 8.74 7.05 17.32
N GLU A 188 7.61 7.49 17.93
CA GLU A 188 7.18 7.03 19.24
C GLU A 188 5.64 7.09 19.41
N PHE A 189 5.13 6.39 20.43
CA PHE A 189 3.73 6.50 20.83
C PHE A 189 3.50 7.80 21.62
N SER A 190 2.31 8.38 21.43
CA SER A 190 1.91 9.55 22.21
C SER A 190 1.74 9.19 23.69
N SER A 191 2.39 9.97 24.55
CA SER A 191 2.31 9.84 26.01
C SER A 191 0.87 9.99 26.56
N ASN A 192 -0.03 10.61 25.80
CA ASN A 192 -1.44 10.71 26.15
C ASN A 192 -2.21 9.40 25.95
N ILE A 193 -1.67 8.46 25.19
CA ILE A 193 -2.27 7.16 24.88
C ILE A 193 -1.70 6.08 25.79
N GLY A 194 -0.39 6.15 26.06
CA GLY A 194 0.34 5.25 26.95
C GLY A 194 1.81 5.14 26.56
N SER A 195 2.59 4.51 27.43
CA SER A 195 4.01 4.23 27.22
C SER A 195 4.23 2.95 26.38
N ASN A 196 5.49 2.69 26.00
CA ASN A 196 5.91 1.42 25.42
C ASN A 196 5.61 0.24 26.35
N ASP A 197 5.75 0.41 27.67
CA ASP A 197 5.42 -0.63 28.66
C ASP A 197 3.92 -0.91 28.71
N ASP A 198 3.08 0.11 28.59
CA ASP A 198 1.62 -0.07 28.53
C ASP A 198 1.23 -0.79 27.25
N TYR A 199 1.87 -0.52 26.12
CA TYR A 199 1.66 -1.24 24.87
C TYR A 199 2.12 -2.71 24.96
N ASN A 200 3.27 -2.97 25.57
CA ASN A 200 3.74 -4.33 25.80
C ASN A 200 2.75 -5.11 26.69
N SER A 201 2.26 -4.50 27.77
CA SER A 201 1.26 -5.12 28.65
C SER A 201 -0.05 -5.42 27.92
N LEU A 202 -0.47 -4.56 27.00
CA LEU A 202 -1.61 -4.79 26.11
C LEU A 202 -1.37 -5.98 25.18
N CYS A 203 -0.19 -6.08 24.59
CA CYS A 203 0.19 -7.20 23.71
C CYS A 203 0.20 -8.53 24.47
N ASP A 204 0.76 -8.56 25.68
CA ASP A 204 0.78 -9.74 26.54
C ASP A 204 -0.66 -10.18 26.90
N THR A 205 -1.49 -9.23 27.30
CA THR A 205 -2.92 -9.49 27.59
C THR A 205 -3.66 -10.03 26.36
N ALA A 206 -3.37 -9.53 25.18
CA ALA A 206 -3.96 -10.00 23.94
C ALA A 206 -3.53 -11.43 23.62
N ASN A 207 -2.23 -11.71 23.72
CA ASN A 207 -1.66 -13.03 23.45
C ASN A 207 -2.23 -14.10 24.39
N GLU A 208 -2.31 -13.83 25.69
CA GLU A 208 -2.94 -14.72 26.68
C GLU A 208 -4.40 -15.05 26.32
N LYS A 209 -5.09 -14.15 25.65
CA LYS A 209 -6.48 -14.28 25.21
C LYS A 209 -6.65 -14.74 23.77
N ASN A 210 -5.62 -15.35 23.16
CA ASN A 210 -5.65 -15.75 21.75
C ASN A 210 -6.14 -14.61 20.84
N SER A 211 -5.54 -13.44 20.98
CA SER A 211 -5.84 -12.22 20.25
C SER A 211 -4.55 -11.53 19.83
N SER A 212 -4.61 -10.58 18.92
CA SER A 212 -3.45 -9.82 18.47
C SER A 212 -3.73 -8.32 18.45
N VAL A 213 -2.70 -7.52 18.65
CA VAL A 213 -2.75 -6.08 18.58
C VAL A 213 -1.83 -5.62 17.45
N TRP A 214 -2.29 -4.66 16.68
CA TRP A 214 -1.60 -4.06 15.55
C TRP A 214 -1.66 -2.55 15.70
N TYR A 215 -0.60 -1.83 15.41
CA TYR A 215 -0.66 -0.38 15.31
C TYR A 215 -0.38 0.07 13.87
N ASP A 216 -1.04 1.18 13.50
CA ASP A 216 -0.95 1.73 12.16
C ASP A 216 0.24 2.67 12.02
N VAL A 217 0.91 2.56 10.88
CA VAL A 217 1.95 3.48 10.46
C VAL A 217 1.73 3.92 9.02
N ASN A 218 2.15 5.13 8.72
CA ASN A 218 2.38 5.60 7.36
C ASN A 218 3.89 5.62 7.13
N LEU A 219 4.35 5.20 5.97
CA LEU A 219 5.76 5.18 5.60
C LEU A 219 6.11 6.20 4.52
N SER A 220 5.13 6.58 3.72
CA SER A 220 5.31 7.50 2.59
C SER A 220 4.41 8.72 2.63
N ALA A 221 3.22 8.63 3.25
CA ALA A 221 2.25 9.71 3.26
C ALA A 221 2.56 10.75 4.34
N GLU A 222 2.68 11.99 3.94
CA GLU A 222 2.85 13.16 4.81
C GLU A 222 1.53 13.91 4.95
N ASN A 223 1.15 14.22 6.17
CA ASN A 223 -0.12 14.91 6.47
C ASN A 223 -0.01 16.43 6.36
N SER A 224 1.18 16.93 6.24
CA SER A 224 1.47 18.35 6.28
C SER A 224 1.56 18.94 4.88
N LEU A 225 0.89 20.06 4.70
CA LEU A 225 1.19 21.00 3.62
C LEU A 225 2.54 21.71 3.83
N ASP A 226 3.34 21.27 4.80
CA ASP A 226 4.69 21.75 4.97
C ASP A 226 5.56 21.19 3.85
N MET A 227 5.65 21.98 2.82
CA MET A 227 6.32 21.73 1.56
C MET A 227 7.81 21.46 1.72
N ASN A 228 8.37 21.68 2.92
CA ASN A 228 9.76 21.39 3.22
C ASN A 228 10.00 19.93 3.60
N LYS A 229 8.96 19.20 3.97
CA LYS A 229 9.04 17.81 4.40
C LYS A 229 8.55 16.80 3.35
N GLY A 230 7.64 17.21 2.47
CA GLY A 230 7.10 16.35 1.43
C GLY A 230 7.91 16.37 0.15
N ILE A 231 7.48 15.59 -0.83
CA ILE A 231 8.04 15.60 -2.17
C ILE A 231 7.72 16.92 -2.84
N ASP A 232 8.70 17.75 -3.00
CA ASP A 232 8.66 18.88 -3.91
C ASP A 232 9.00 18.38 -5.33
N VAL A 233 8.20 17.41 -5.81
CA VAL A 233 8.46 16.78 -7.11
C VAL A 233 7.88 17.61 -8.23
N TYR A 234 6.75 18.29 -7.96
CA TYR A 234 6.04 19.09 -8.96
C TYR A 234 5.22 20.20 -8.33
N ASP A 235 5.26 21.36 -8.95
CA ASP A 235 4.21 22.37 -8.73
C ASP A 235 2.83 21.81 -9.11
N ASP A 236 2.75 20.92 -10.09
CA ASP A 236 1.54 20.22 -10.50
C ASP A 236 1.03 19.23 -9.45
N LEU A 237 1.88 18.58 -8.70
CA LEU A 237 1.48 17.74 -7.56
C LEU A 237 0.78 18.59 -6.49
N ARG A 238 1.19 19.82 -6.27
CA ARG A 238 0.51 20.78 -5.39
C ARG A 238 -0.90 21.08 -5.86
N VAL A 239 -1.11 21.28 -7.15
CA VAL A 239 -2.43 21.51 -7.75
C VAL A 239 -3.31 20.27 -7.60
N PHE A 240 -2.74 19.09 -7.79
CA PHE A 240 -3.45 17.82 -7.63
C PHE A 240 -3.82 17.52 -6.17
N LEU A 241 -2.92 17.77 -5.24
CA LEU A 241 -3.11 17.59 -3.80
C LEU A 241 -4.00 18.67 -3.17
N ASN A 242 -4.09 19.84 -3.76
CA ASN A 242 -5.05 20.88 -3.38
C ASN A 242 -6.51 20.57 -3.79
N LYS A 243 -6.75 19.46 -4.50
CA LYS A 243 -8.13 18.96 -4.65
C LYS A 243 -8.66 18.50 -3.28
N PRO A 244 -9.92 18.78 -2.92
CA PRO A 244 -10.49 18.46 -1.60
C PRO A 244 -10.43 16.99 -1.19
N SER A 245 -10.15 16.09 -2.12
CA SER A 245 -10.08 14.64 -1.92
C SER A 245 -8.69 14.11 -1.54
N PHE A 246 -7.63 14.92 -1.60
CA PHE A 246 -6.26 14.50 -1.30
C PHE A 246 -5.67 15.35 -0.19
N LYS A 247 -5.41 14.72 0.96
CA LYS A 247 -4.83 15.36 2.15
C LYS A 247 -3.33 15.08 2.32
N TYR A 248 -2.72 14.26 1.46
CA TYR A 248 -1.38 13.73 1.69
C TYR A 248 -0.41 14.19 0.63
N VAL A 249 0.77 14.55 1.06
CA VAL A 249 1.98 14.71 0.26
C VAL A 249 2.81 13.44 0.47
N PHE A 250 3.61 13.02 -0.50
CA PHE A 250 4.44 11.83 -0.35
C PHE A 250 5.89 12.20 -0.08
N SER A 251 6.52 11.45 0.80
CA SER A 251 7.95 11.57 1.09
C SER A 251 8.81 11.14 -0.09
N PRO A 252 9.96 11.80 -0.33
CA PRO A 252 10.99 11.23 -1.18
C PRO A 252 11.37 9.81 -0.74
N TYR A 253 11.65 8.91 -1.66
CA TYR A 253 11.97 7.51 -1.32
C TYR A 253 13.17 7.36 -0.37
N LYS A 254 14.11 8.30 -0.39
CA LYS A 254 15.18 8.36 0.61
C LYS A 254 14.62 8.46 2.04
N ASN A 255 13.58 9.26 2.24
CA ASN A 255 12.94 9.43 3.54
C ASN A 255 12.08 8.22 3.90
N VAL A 256 11.41 7.59 2.92
CA VAL A 256 10.66 6.35 3.14
C VAL A 256 11.55 5.27 3.77
N ASN A 257 12.79 5.13 3.30
CA ASN A 257 13.75 4.19 3.86
C ASN A 257 14.11 4.53 5.32
N ASN A 258 14.20 5.81 5.67
CA ASN A 258 14.43 6.25 7.06
C ASN A 258 13.19 5.92 7.92
N ASN A 259 11.98 6.24 7.43
CA ASN A 259 10.74 5.97 8.14
C ASN A 259 10.56 4.45 8.41
N ILE A 260 10.93 3.60 7.46
CA ILE A 260 10.97 2.14 7.66
C ILE A 260 11.92 1.78 8.80
N SER A 261 13.11 2.37 8.83
CA SER A 261 14.12 2.11 9.88
C SER A 261 13.62 2.56 11.26
N ASP A 262 12.92 3.69 11.34
CA ASP A 262 12.35 4.20 12.60
C ASP A 262 11.23 3.28 13.11
N VAL A 263 10.38 2.76 12.22
CA VAL A 263 9.37 1.77 12.59
C VAL A 263 10.02 0.47 13.09
N TYR A 264 11.06 -0.05 12.44
CA TYR A 264 11.79 -1.23 12.94
C TYR A 264 12.43 -0.99 14.31
N LYS A 265 12.95 0.21 14.54
CA LYS A 265 13.49 0.61 15.86
C LYS A 265 12.37 0.53 16.91
N LEU A 266 11.22 1.16 16.65
CA LEU A 266 10.08 1.11 17.56
C LEU A 266 9.61 -0.33 17.80
N MET A 267 9.50 -1.17 16.74
CA MET A 267 9.15 -2.59 16.88
C MET A 267 10.09 -3.33 17.82
N SER A 268 11.38 -3.01 17.80
CA SER A 268 12.36 -3.62 18.71
C SER A 268 12.21 -3.13 20.16
N GLU A 269 11.82 -1.88 20.36
CA GLU A 269 11.61 -1.29 21.68
C GLU A 269 10.34 -1.79 22.36
N VAL A 270 9.27 -2.05 21.56
CA VAL A 270 7.99 -2.55 22.08
C VAL A 270 7.86 -4.06 22.03
N ASN A 271 8.92 -4.79 21.72
CA ASN A 271 8.93 -6.26 21.65
C ASN A 271 7.71 -6.84 20.89
N SER A 272 7.26 -6.15 19.86
CA SER A 272 6.08 -6.50 19.07
C SER A 272 6.35 -6.34 17.58
N GLY A 273 6.07 -7.38 16.80
CA GLY A 273 6.22 -7.38 15.34
C GLY A 273 4.94 -7.02 14.55
N ASN A 274 3.88 -6.59 15.23
CA ASN A 274 2.58 -6.42 14.59
C ASN A 274 2.35 -4.96 14.18
N VAL A 275 2.67 -4.65 12.93
CA VAL A 275 2.49 -3.32 12.33
C VAL A 275 1.53 -3.41 11.14
N CYS A 276 0.69 -2.41 10.99
CA CYS A 276 -0.19 -2.24 9.84
C CYS A 276 0.25 -1.02 9.02
N VAL A 277 0.84 -1.26 7.87
CA VAL A 277 1.25 -0.19 6.96
C VAL A 277 0.07 0.23 6.08
N ASN A 278 -0.33 1.51 6.17
CA ASN A 278 -1.55 2.00 5.53
C ASN A 278 -1.39 2.45 4.09
N ASP A 279 -0.23 2.94 3.71
CA ASP A 279 -0.05 3.76 2.51
C ASP A 279 0.70 3.05 1.38
N LEU A 280 1.66 2.18 1.66
CA LEU A 280 2.46 1.52 0.62
C LEU A 280 1.65 0.61 -0.31
N SER A 281 0.56 0.03 0.19
CA SER A 281 -0.33 -0.80 -0.65
C SER A 281 -1.27 0.00 -1.55
N ARG A 282 -1.37 1.32 -1.34
CA ARG A 282 -2.29 2.19 -2.07
C ARG A 282 -1.61 3.02 -3.15
N PHE A 283 -0.36 3.37 -2.93
CA PHE A 283 0.35 4.33 -3.76
C PHE A 283 1.78 3.86 -4.03
N LEU A 284 2.07 3.66 -5.29
CA LEU A 284 3.42 3.51 -5.80
C LEU A 284 3.66 4.66 -6.78
N TYR A 285 4.59 5.53 -6.46
CA TYR A 285 4.83 6.78 -7.19
C TYR A 285 6.27 6.86 -7.70
N THR A 286 6.49 7.78 -8.64
CA THR A 286 7.83 8.13 -9.14
C THR A 286 8.36 9.29 -8.33
N ASP A 287 9.57 9.18 -7.82
CA ASP A 287 10.32 10.30 -7.22
C ASP A 287 11.26 10.88 -8.28
N VAL A 288 10.72 11.77 -9.09
CA VAL A 288 11.48 12.32 -10.24
C VAL A 288 12.66 13.17 -9.79
N LYS A 289 12.50 13.93 -8.70
CA LYS A 289 13.58 14.77 -8.15
C LYS A 289 14.68 13.91 -7.52
N GLY A 290 14.30 12.81 -6.89
CA GLY A 290 15.24 11.80 -6.36
C GLY A 290 15.84 10.88 -7.42
N GLY A 291 15.37 10.96 -8.67
CA GLY A 291 15.81 10.10 -9.76
C GLY A 291 15.21 8.70 -9.76
N VAL A 292 14.25 8.39 -8.86
CA VAL A 292 13.73 7.03 -8.66
C VAL A 292 12.49 6.80 -9.53
N ASN A 293 12.54 5.82 -10.44
CA ASN A 293 11.36 5.39 -11.18
C ASN A 293 10.48 4.43 -10.35
N ARG A 294 9.25 4.14 -10.83
CA ARG A 294 8.29 3.30 -10.09
C ARG A 294 8.77 1.87 -9.86
N GLN A 295 9.54 1.29 -10.80
CA GLN A 295 10.04 -0.07 -10.63
C GLN A 295 11.13 -0.13 -9.55
N GLU A 296 12.07 0.79 -9.59
CA GLU A 296 13.09 0.93 -8.54
C GLU A 296 12.46 1.19 -7.18
N ALA A 297 11.40 2.02 -7.14
CA ALA A 297 10.65 2.26 -5.93
C ALA A 297 10.05 0.96 -5.36
N LEU A 298 9.41 0.15 -6.21
CA LEU A 298 8.84 -1.14 -5.82
C LEU A 298 9.92 -2.12 -5.35
N ASP A 299 11.02 -2.21 -6.08
CA ASP A 299 12.10 -3.15 -5.77
C ASP A 299 12.81 -2.77 -4.47
N ASN A 300 13.06 -1.49 -4.24
CA ASN A 300 13.57 -0.97 -2.97
C ASN A 300 12.63 -1.26 -1.78
N LEU A 301 11.33 -1.09 -1.97
CA LEU A 301 10.34 -1.40 -0.92
C LEU A 301 10.30 -2.90 -0.62
N LYS A 302 10.32 -3.77 -1.64
CA LYS A 302 10.39 -5.22 -1.46
C LYS A 302 11.63 -5.62 -0.67
N GLU A 303 12.80 -5.09 -1.01
CA GLU A 303 14.06 -5.38 -0.31
C GLU A 303 14.04 -4.95 1.16
N LYS A 304 13.38 -3.84 1.47
CA LYS A 304 13.37 -3.29 2.84
C LYS A 304 12.32 -3.89 3.76
N ILE A 305 11.24 -4.45 3.20
CA ILE A 305 10.11 -5.01 3.99
C ILE A 305 10.22 -6.53 4.09
N SER A 306 10.98 -7.20 3.21
CA SER A 306 11.25 -8.64 3.26
C SER A 306 12.23 -9.01 4.37
#